data_7427aa2615606eab60fed0228b1ebe09
#
_entry.id   7427aa2615606eab60fed0228b1ebe09
#
_cell.length_a   1.000
_cell.length_b   1.000
_cell.length_c   1.000
_cell.angle_alpha   90.00
_cell.angle_beta   90.00
_cell.angle_gamma   90.00
#
_symmetry.space_group_name_H-M   'P 1'
#
loop_
_entity.id
_entity.type
_entity.pdbx_description
1 polymer ?
#
loop_
_entity_poly.entity_id
_entity_poly.type
_entity_poly.pdbx_seq_one_letter_code
_entity_poly.pdbx_strand_id
1 'polypeptide(L)'
;MYQIQINILNNSDRYIGEPLYLAGTFNNWDPEHLHVGQIPAQGEWISYTLFGIPEGELDLKLSRGSFSTLRASKEGSLLDAASFEVTQDLIIDLEIDAWRDDFLASTASPQVQVLDKHFYFPELAVYRRVWIYLPKGYAESQAEYPVLYMHDGQHLFDEATSVGRAGPVEWRVDETIDKADLASIVVAIDHAQDYDRREQEYMIHPTAEIIDPRGQAYLEDIVNTLKPYVDKHYRTSKDPQLTAMVGSSLGGLMATYAGLLYPETFGTIGSFSPSIWLDNEPLYALTDLQYSMRKDDYKNQEIYFYIGEKENRVTSSLQMFQDLKDYIQHITSIYSGEITFHTHPSGKHSAHYWQYAFKEFYGYWQERHFSKQ
;
A
#
# COMPACT_ATOMS: atom_id res chain seq x y z
N MET A 1 18.74 -26.60 -5.14
CA MET A 1 18.99 -26.19 -3.73
C MET A 1 20.39 -25.65 -3.66
N TYR A 2 20.54 -24.41 -3.23
CA TYR A 2 21.77 -23.62 -3.28
C TYR A 2 22.23 -23.22 -1.89
N GLN A 3 23.51 -22.81 -1.78
CA GLN A 3 24.10 -22.23 -0.57
C GLN A 3 24.25 -20.73 -0.79
N ILE A 4 23.83 -19.93 0.21
CA ILE A 4 23.92 -18.48 0.15
C ILE A 4 24.77 -18.02 1.31
N GLN A 5 26.00 -17.57 1.03
CA GLN A 5 26.85 -16.94 2.03
C GLN A 5 26.46 -15.48 2.15
N ILE A 6 26.11 -15.05 3.35
CA ILE A 6 25.73 -13.67 3.66
C ILE A 6 26.82 -13.08 4.54
N ASN A 7 27.49 -12.06 4.05
CA ASN A 7 28.47 -11.27 4.80
C ASN A 7 27.76 -9.98 5.25
N ILE A 8 27.94 -9.61 6.49
CA ILE A 8 27.27 -8.46 7.11
C ILE A 8 28.34 -7.55 7.71
N LEU A 9 28.48 -6.34 7.16
CA LEU A 9 29.32 -5.28 7.68
C LEU A 9 28.52 -4.45 8.70
N ASN A 10 29.05 -4.24 9.89
CA ASN A 10 28.45 -3.31 10.83
C ASN A 10 29.14 -1.94 10.75
N ASN A 11 28.43 -0.93 10.24
CA ASN A 11 28.85 0.47 10.22
C ASN A 11 28.39 1.25 11.46
N SER A 12 27.49 0.66 12.28
CA SER A 12 26.92 1.28 13.49
C SER A 12 27.80 1.02 14.72
N ASP A 13 27.86 1.97 15.63
CA ASP A 13 28.45 1.82 16.96
C ASP A 13 27.45 1.32 18.02
N ARG A 14 26.20 1.02 17.60
CA ARG A 14 25.09 0.64 18.48
C ARG A 14 24.93 -0.87 18.56
N TYR A 15 24.44 -1.33 19.70
CA TYR A 15 24.02 -2.72 19.95
C TYR A 15 25.06 -3.81 19.67
N ILE A 16 26.36 -3.46 19.70
CA ILE A 16 27.47 -4.41 19.54
C ILE A 16 27.33 -5.54 20.56
N GLY A 17 27.42 -6.78 20.11
CA GLY A 17 27.24 -7.98 20.91
C GLY A 17 25.80 -8.44 21.15
N GLU A 18 24.79 -7.67 20.74
CA GLU A 18 23.42 -8.16 20.75
C GLU A 18 23.17 -9.21 19.65
N PRO A 19 22.15 -10.09 19.84
CA PRO A 19 21.81 -11.10 18.85
C PRO A 19 21.38 -10.49 17.51
N LEU A 20 21.85 -11.08 16.41
CA LEU A 20 21.52 -10.70 15.05
C LEU A 20 20.72 -11.83 14.38
N TYR A 21 19.63 -11.46 13.72
CA TYR A 21 18.71 -12.39 13.06
C TYR A 21 18.50 -12.02 11.59
N LEU A 22 18.10 -13.03 10.80
CA LEU A 22 17.64 -12.88 9.43
C LEU A 22 16.18 -13.29 9.33
N ALA A 23 15.36 -12.42 8.74
CA ALA A 23 14.01 -12.72 8.29
C ALA A 23 13.94 -12.63 6.76
N GLY A 24 13.15 -13.49 6.13
CA GLY A 24 13.02 -13.47 4.68
C GLY A 24 12.05 -14.50 4.14
N THR A 25 12.02 -14.66 2.83
CA THR A 25 11.16 -15.63 2.13
C THR A 25 11.42 -17.06 2.55
N PHE A 26 12.64 -17.37 3.03
CA PHE A 26 13.06 -18.71 3.45
C PHE A 26 12.52 -19.13 4.83
N ASN A 27 12.08 -18.21 5.69
CA ASN A 27 11.57 -18.48 7.04
C ASN A 27 10.22 -17.79 7.32
N ASN A 28 9.45 -17.54 6.27
CA ASN A 28 8.14 -16.88 6.34
C ASN A 28 8.17 -15.52 7.08
N TRP A 29 9.27 -14.79 6.95
CA TRP A 29 9.49 -13.46 7.54
C TRP A 29 9.47 -13.43 9.07
N ASP A 30 9.82 -14.54 9.73
CA ASP A 30 9.93 -14.58 11.19
C ASP A 30 11.22 -13.87 11.66
N PRO A 31 11.13 -12.72 12.36
CA PRO A 31 12.28 -11.90 12.72
C PRO A 31 13.10 -12.46 13.88
N GLU A 32 12.61 -13.49 14.60
CA GLU A 32 13.27 -14.13 15.74
C GLU A 32 13.80 -15.53 15.44
N HIS A 33 13.37 -16.13 14.33
CA HIS A 33 13.58 -17.56 14.10
C HIS A 33 15.04 -17.91 13.79
N LEU A 34 15.71 -17.14 12.92
CA LEU A 34 17.06 -17.47 12.47
C LEU A 34 18.11 -16.54 13.10
N HIS A 35 18.71 -17.00 14.19
CA HIS A 35 19.86 -16.35 14.81
C HIS A 35 21.12 -16.63 13.98
N VAL A 36 21.80 -15.57 13.50
CA VAL A 36 22.98 -15.68 12.62
C VAL A 36 24.29 -15.31 13.32
N GLY A 37 24.21 -14.81 14.53
CA GLY A 37 25.38 -14.46 15.35
C GLY A 37 25.09 -13.22 16.21
N GLN A 38 26.15 -12.54 16.59
CA GLN A 38 26.07 -11.27 17.34
C GLN A 38 26.50 -10.13 16.44
N ILE A 39 25.96 -8.94 16.67
CA ILE A 39 26.37 -7.72 15.97
C ILE A 39 27.85 -7.48 16.22
N PRO A 40 28.71 -7.48 15.18
CA PRO A 40 30.16 -7.30 15.35
C PRO A 40 30.51 -5.86 15.74
N ALA A 41 31.77 -5.61 16.10
CA ALA A 41 32.25 -4.25 16.33
C ALA A 41 32.12 -3.39 15.06
N GLN A 42 32.03 -2.08 15.23
CA GLN A 42 31.96 -1.16 14.12
C GLN A 42 33.13 -1.34 13.14
N GLY A 43 32.84 -1.46 11.86
CA GLY A 43 33.79 -1.72 10.78
C GLY A 43 34.17 -3.19 10.62
N GLU A 44 33.61 -4.10 11.41
CA GLU A 44 33.90 -5.54 11.33
C GLU A 44 32.78 -6.28 10.58
N TRP A 45 33.13 -7.46 10.07
CA TRP A 45 32.26 -8.35 9.32
C TRP A 45 31.89 -9.58 10.14
N ILE A 46 30.67 -10.08 9.92
CA ILE A 46 30.25 -11.43 10.31
C ILE A 46 29.71 -12.13 9.05
N SER A 47 29.87 -13.44 8.98
CA SER A 47 29.36 -14.24 7.85
C SER A 47 28.47 -15.37 8.35
N TYR A 48 27.39 -15.63 7.62
CA TYR A 48 26.49 -16.76 7.85
C TYR A 48 26.14 -17.42 6.53
N THR A 49 25.94 -18.76 6.53
CA THR A 49 25.55 -19.49 5.32
C THR A 49 24.18 -20.10 5.47
N LEU A 50 23.27 -19.73 4.60
CA LEU A 50 21.98 -20.38 4.41
C LEU A 50 22.18 -21.61 3.51
N PHE A 51 21.57 -22.72 3.87
CA PHE A 51 21.61 -23.98 3.10
C PHE A 51 20.22 -24.35 2.60
N GLY A 52 20.19 -25.02 1.46
CA GLY A 52 18.94 -25.59 0.94
C GLY A 52 17.97 -24.56 0.37
N ILE A 53 18.47 -23.41 -0.09
CA ILE A 53 17.65 -22.36 -0.69
C ILE A 53 17.23 -22.81 -2.11
N PRO A 54 15.93 -22.80 -2.44
CA PRO A 54 15.46 -23.14 -3.77
C PRO A 54 15.89 -22.10 -4.81
N GLU A 55 15.80 -22.46 -6.08
CA GLU A 55 15.90 -21.52 -7.19
C GLU A 55 14.73 -20.54 -7.14
N GLY A 56 15.01 -19.27 -7.45
CA GLY A 56 14.03 -18.19 -7.48
C GLY A 56 14.42 -17.00 -6.62
N GLU A 57 13.45 -16.19 -6.23
CA GLU A 57 13.67 -14.95 -5.50
C GLU A 57 13.90 -15.20 -4.00
N LEU A 58 15.00 -14.63 -3.50
CA LEU A 58 15.36 -14.61 -2.08
C LEU A 58 15.32 -13.16 -1.57
N ASP A 59 14.40 -12.87 -0.69
CA ASP A 59 14.28 -11.57 -0.02
C ASP A 59 14.71 -11.70 1.45
N LEU A 60 15.50 -10.71 1.94
CA LEU A 60 16.11 -10.74 3.27
C LEU A 60 15.95 -9.40 4.01
N LYS A 61 15.74 -9.46 5.33
CA LYS A 61 15.89 -8.34 6.27
C LYS A 61 16.74 -8.76 7.48
N LEU A 62 17.50 -7.81 8.01
CA LEU A 62 18.23 -7.95 9.27
C LEU A 62 17.43 -7.37 10.42
N SER A 63 17.37 -8.07 11.54
CA SER A 63 16.68 -7.65 12.77
C SER A 63 17.49 -7.98 14.03
N ARG A 64 17.08 -7.40 15.15
CA ARG A 64 17.51 -7.78 16.49
C ARG A 64 16.40 -8.54 17.23
N GLY A 65 15.63 -9.36 16.50
CA GLY A 65 14.58 -10.22 17.02
C GLY A 65 13.15 -9.66 16.93
N SER A 66 12.93 -8.49 16.31
CA SER A 66 11.58 -7.97 16.08
C SER A 66 11.51 -7.06 14.86
N PHE A 67 10.32 -6.79 14.35
CA PHE A 67 10.12 -5.82 13.26
C PHE A 67 10.34 -4.36 13.71
N SER A 68 10.23 -4.04 14.99
CA SER A 68 10.60 -2.72 15.51
C SER A 68 12.11 -2.49 15.57
N THR A 69 12.91 -3.54 15.51
CA THR A 69 14.38 -3.52 15.60
C THR A 69 15.04 -3.93 14.28
N LEU A 70 14.40 -3.62 13.15
CA LEU A 70 14.96 -3.85 11.82
C LEU A 70 16.12 -2.90 11.52
N ARG A 71 17.01 -3.34 10.64
CA ARG A 71 18.00 -2.48 10.00
C ARG A 71 17.33 -1.31 9.29
N ALA A 72 17.86 -0.11 9.47
CA ALA A 72 17.36 1.13 8.87
C ALA A 72 18.45 1.85 8.06
N SER A 73 18.04 2.84 7.26
CA SER A 73 18.96 3.80 6.66
C SER A 73 19.62 4.67 7.73
N LYS A 74 20.64 5.43 7.36
CA LYS A 74 21.30 6.40 8.26
C LYS A 74 20.34 7.45 8.83
N GLU A 75 19.26 7.73 8.11
CA GLU A 75 18.20 8.67 8.48
C GLU A 75 17.05 8.02 9.25
N GLY A 76 17.10 6.70 9.49
CA GLY A 76 16.09 5.96 10.26
C GLY A 76 14.94 5.41 9.46
N SER A 77 14.91 5.59 8.14
CA SER A 77 13.87 5.00 7.30
C SER A 77 14.06 3.49 7.19
N LEU A 78 12.96 2.75 7.25
CA LEU A 78 12.98 1.32 6.95
C LEU A 78 13.41 1.08 5.51
N LEU A 79 14.28 0.11 5.34
CA LEU A 79 14.76 -0.33 4.03
C LEU A 79 13.81 -1.40 3.47
N ASP A 80 13.69 -1.44 2.16
CA ASP A 80 13.06 -2.59 1.51
C ASP A 80 13.86 -3.87 1.80
N ALA A 81 13.26 -5.03 1.54
CA ALA A 81 13.99 -6.28 1.60
C ALA A 81 15.14 -6.27 0.58
N ALA A 82 16.31 -6.74 0.98
CA ALA A 82 17.38 -7.00 0.05
C ALA A 82 17.01 -8.24 -0.78
N SER A 83 16.95 -8.09 -2.10
CA SER A 83 16.39 -9.09 -3.02
C SER A 83 17.43 -9.63 -3.98
N PHE A 84 17.45 -10.93 -4.15
CA PHE A 84 18.42 -11.64 -4.97
C PHE A 84 17.73 -12.76 -5.77
N GLU A 85 18.14 -12.91 -7.03
CA GLU A 85 17.73 -14.04 -7.87
C GLU A 85 18.69 -15.20 -7.66
N VAL A 86 18.19 -16.30 -7.10
CA VAL A 86 18.97 -17.51 -6.79
C VAL A 86 18.90 -18.48 -7.95
N THR A 87 19.98 -18.55 -8.76
CA THR A 87 20.17 -19.53 -9.85
C THR A 87 21.41 -20.40 -9.66
N GLN A 88 22.21 -20.08 -8.64
CA GLN A 88 23.45 -20.77 -8.26
C GLN A 88 23.79 -20.42 -6.81
N ASP A 89 24.88 -20.99 -6.25
CA ASP A 89 25.43 -20.53 -4.98
C ASP A 89 25.82 -19.04 -5.06
N LEU A 90 25.45 -18.25 -4.04
CA LEU A 90 25.68 -16.81 -4.03
C LEU A 90 26.50 -16.39 -2.81
N ILE A 91 27.23 -15.28 -2.99
CA ILE A 91 27.81 -14.49 -1.90
C ILE A 91 27.12 -13.12 -1.91
N ILE A 92 26.54 -12.73 -0.79
CA ILE A 92 25.75 -11.52 -0.61
C ILE A 92 26.41 -10.67 0.47
N ASP A 93 26.64 -9.40 0.20
CA ASP A 93 27.14 -8.44 1.17
C ASP A 93 26.00 -7.52 1.60
N LEU A 94 25.77 -7.42 2.91
CA LEU A 94 24.80 -6.51 3.53
C LEU A 94 25.52 -5.57 4.50
N GLU A 95 24.99 -4.37 4.69
CA GLU A 95 25.54 -3.38 5.62
C GLU A 95 24.50 -2.99 6.66
N ILE A 96 24.92 -2.78 7.91
CA ILE A 96 24.11 -2.23 8.98
C ILE A 96 24.60 -0.79 9.22
N ASP A 97 23.84 0.19 8.77
CA ASP A 97 24.15 1.60 9.01
C ASP A 97 23.48 2.14 10.27
N ALA A 98 22.25 1.72 10.54
CA ALA A 98 21.46 2.12 11.71
C ALA A 98 20.36 1.11 12.00
N TRP A 99 19.66 1.31 13.11
CA TRP A 99 18.51 0.50 13.54
C TRP A 99 17.27 1.36 13.69
N ARG A 100 16.10 0.82 13.33
CA ARG A 100 14.84 1.59 13.31
C ARG A 100 14.48 2.19 14.66
N ASP A 101 14.75 1.48 15.75
CA ASP A 101 14.45 1.91 17.10
C ASP A 101 15.44 2.93 17.71
N ASP A 102 16.47 3.33 16.97
CA ASP A 102 17.29 4.49 17.31
C ASP A 102 16.61 5.84 17.00
N PHE A 103 15.50 5.81 16.29
CA PHE A 103 14.78 6.98 15.83
C PHE A 103 13.39 7.09 16.48
N LEU A 104 12.65 8.14 16.15
CA LEU A 104 11.30 8.32 16.70
C LEU A 104 10.42 7.11 16.40
N ALA A 105 9.64 6.69 17.39
CA ALA A 105 8.73 5.56 17.27
C ALA A 105 7.63 5.79 16.23
N SER A 106 7.18 7.05 16.06
CA SER A 106 6.20 7.47 15.06
C SER A 106 6.87 8.30 13.98
N THR A 107 6.54 8.04 12.72
CA THR A 107 6.96 8.80 11.54
C THR A 107 5.88 9.76 11.06
N ALA A 108 4.63 9.60 11.54
CA ALA A 108 3.51 10.45 11.15
C ALA A 108 3.75 11.93 11.44
N SER A 109 3.42 12.78 10.48
CA SER A 109 3.47 14.23 10.64
C SER A 109 2.43 14.73 11.65
N PRO A 110 2.62 15.92 12.25
CA PRO A 110 1.64 16.50 13.17
C PRO A 110 0.25 16.77 12.56
N GLN A 111 0.14 16.73 11.24
CA GLN A 111 -1.09 16.91 10.48
C GLN A 111 -1.99 15.66 10.50
N VAL A 112 -1.42 14.51 10.80
CA VAL A 112 -2.15 13.23 10.92
C VAL A 112 -2.83 13.14 12.27
N GLN A 113 -4.10 12.84 12.26
CA GLN A 113 -4.93 12.68 13.46
C GLN A 113 -5.81 11.44 13.35
N VAL A 114 -6.18 10.86 14.48
CA VAL A 114 -7.26 9.87 14.52
C VAL A 114 -8.58 10.63 14.51
N LEU A 115 -9.33 10.54 13.42
CA LEU A 115 -10.68 11.12 13.33
C LEU A 115 -11.61 10.46 14.34
N ASP A 116 -11.64 9.14 14.34
CA ASP A 116 -12.36 8.34 15.34
C ASP A 116 -11.66 6.98 15.49
N LYS A 117 -11.49 6.53 16.75
CA LYS A 117 -10.94 5.20 17.06
C LYS A 117 -11.93 4.07 16.81
N HIS A 118 -13.23 4.38 16.82
CA HIS A 118 -14.32 3.42 16.76
C HIS A 118 -15.47 3.95 15.89
N PHE A 119 -15.18 4.46 14.70
CA PHE A 119 -16.19 4.89 13.75
C PHE A 119 -17.07 3.70 13.37
N TYR A 120 -18.36 3.85 13.49
CA TYR A 120 -19.31 2.77 13.21
C TYR A 120 -19.67 2.75 11.72
N PHE A 121 -19.53 1.59 11.11
CA PHE A 121 -19.90 1.26 9.74
C PHE A 121 -21.18 0.40 9.79
N PRO A 122 -22.37 0.98 9.59
CA PRO A 122 -23.63 0.29 9.86
C PRO A 122 -23.93 -0.89 8.92
N GLU A 123 -23.59 -0.80 7.62
CA GLU A 123 -23.83 -1.88 6.65
C GLU A 123 -22.91 -3.08 6.92
N LEU A 124 -21.66 -2.82 7.30
CA LEU A 124 -20.72 -3.84 7.77
C LEU A 124 -21.04 -4.33 9.18
N ALA A 125 -21.76 -3.54 9.99
CA ALA A 125 -22.00 -3.75 11.42
C ALA A 125 -20.69 -3.87 12.23
N VAL A 126 -19.69 -3.02 11.94
CA VAL A 126 -18.36 -3.03 12.60
C VAL A 126 -17.91 -1.65 12.99
N TYR A 127 -16.95 -1.62 13.90
CA TYR A 127 -16.21 -0.41 14.25
C TYR A 127 -14.81 -0.46 13.59
N ARG A 128 -14.36 0.67 13.03
CA ARG A 128 -13.02 0.83 12.46
C ARG A 128 -12.39 2.14 12.91
N ARG A 129 -11.09 2.13 13.10
CA ARG A 129 -10.35 3.38 13.25
C ARG A 129 -10.31 4.09 11.90
N VAL A 130 -10.62 5.38 11.94
CA VAL A 130 -10.51 6.28 10.79
C VAL A 130 -9.51 7.36 11.13
N TRP A 131 -8.60 7.61 10.21
CA TRP A 131 -7.60 8.66 10.30
C TRP A 131 -8.02 9.84 9.43
N ILE A 132 -7.53 11.02 9.80
CA ILE A 132 -7.62 12.20 8.95
C ILE A 132 -6.26 12.91 8.93
N TYR A 133 -5.81 13.25 7.74
CA TYR A 133 -4.72 14.19 7.51
C TYR A 133 -5.34 15.52 7.07
N LEU A 134 -5.01 16.58 7.76
CA LEU A 134 -5.41 17.95 7.41
C LEU A 134 -4.17 18.72 6.94
N PRO A 135 -4.16 19.30 5.72
CA PRO A 135 -2.96 19.92 5.18
C PRO A 135 -2.49 21.11 6.02
N LYS A 136 -1.21 21.44 5.91
CA LYS A 136 -0.62 22.63 6.55
C LYS A 136 -1.42 23.89 6.21
N GLY A 137 -1.70 24.73 7.22
CA GLY A 137 -2.50 25.92 7.06
C GLY A 137 -4.03 25.68 7.00
N TYR A 138 -4.49 24.43 7.22
CA TYR A 138 -5.91 24.14 7.23
C TYR A 138 -6.68 25.00 8.25
N ALA A 139 -6.16 25.19 9.48
CA ALA A 139 -6.83 25.94 10.53
C ALA A 139 -6.99 27.43 10.19
N GLU A 140 -6.05 28.00 9.45
CA GLU A 140 -6.00 29.42 9.06
C GLU A 140 -6.78 29.72 7.76
N SER A 141 -7.07 28.69 6.97
CA SER A 141 -7.76 28.79 5.68
C SER A 141 -9.27 28.64 5.83
N GLN A 142 -10.02 29.23 4.88
CA GLN A 142 -11.46 29.00 4.69
C GLN A 142 -11.73 28.25 3.37
N ALA A 143 -10.68 27.82 2.66
CA ALA A 143 -10.81 27.11 1.40
C ALA A 143 -11.43 25.73 1.61
N GLU A 144 -12.12 25.23 0.60
CA GLU A 144 -12.47 23.82 0.48
C GLU A 144 -11.32 23.07 -0.18
N TYR A 145 -11.10 21.82 0.23
CA TYR A 145 -9.96 21.00 -0.16
C TYR A 145 -10.40 19.76 -0.93
N PRO A 146 -9.64 19.34 -1.94
CA PRO A 146 -9.75 18.00 -2.50
C PRO A 146 -9.62 16.91 -1.40
N VAL A 147 -10.26 15.77 -1.59
CA VAL A 147 -10.28 14.69 -0.59
C VAL A 147 -9.87 13.36 -1.21
N LEU A 148 -8.92 12.68 -0.57
CA LEU A 148 -8.60 11.29 -0.87
C LEU A 148 -9.19 10.39 0.21
N TYR A 149 -10.04 9.45 -0.17
CA TYR A 149 -10.43 8.33 0.66
C TYR A 149 -9.48 7.17 0.38
N MET A 150 -8.82 6.65 1.41
CA MET A 150 -7.79 5.64 1.23
C MET A 150 -8.04 4.41 2.10
N HIS A 151 -7.86 3.25 1.49
CA HIS A 151 -7.93 1.96 2.15
C HIS A 151 -6.66 1.67 2.96
N ASP A 152 -6.76 0.73 3.91
CA ASP A 152 -5.61 0.23 4.68
C ASP A 152 -4.90 1.34 5.50
N GLY A 153 -5.68 2.18 6.18
CA GLY A 153 -5.25 3.42 6.84
C GLY A 153 -4.04 3.28 7.76
N GLN A 154 -3.89 2.12 8.43
CA GLN A 154 -2.76 1.83 9.31
C GLN A 154 -1.41 1.78 8.59
N HIS A 155 -1.38 1.72 7.24
CA HIS A 155 -0.17 1.63 6.43
C HIS A 155 0.24 2.95 5.75
N LEU A 156 -0.51 4.03 5.95
CA LEU A 156 -0.39 5.21 5.09
C LEU A 156 0.55 6.28 5.64
N PHE A 157 0.60 6.46 6.98
CA PHE A 157 1.19 7.63 7.61
C PHE A 157 2.27 7.33 8.65
N ASP A 158 2.36 6.11 9.15
CA ASP A 158 3.17 5.82 10.30
C ASP A 158 3.72 4.39 10.27
N GLU A 159 5.04 4.26 10.27
CA GLU A 159 5.70 2.96 10.37
C GLU A 159 5.32 2.21 11.66
N ALA A 160 5.03 2.95 12.75
CA ALA A 160 4.64 2.33 14.02
C ALA A 160 3.29 1.61 13.97
N THR A 161 2.41 1.96 13.05
CA THR A 161 1.11 1.31 12.85
C THR A 161 1.07 0.42 11.62
N SER A 162 2.06 0.53 10.75
CA SER A 162 2.14 -0.29 9.53
C SER A 162 2.59 -1.70 9.87
N VAL A 163 1.86 -2.69 9.39
CA VAL A 163 2.18 -4.11 9.54
C VAL A 163 2.17 -4.79 8.17
N GLY A 164 3.10 -5.70 7.93
CA GLY A 164 3.18 -6.40 6.65
C GLY A 164 4.14 -7.58 6.72
N ARG A 165 4.01 -8.53 5.79
CA ARG A 165 4.87 -9.72 5.76
C ARG A 165 6.34 -9.38 5.61
N ALA A 166 6.67 -8.33 4.84
CA ALA A 166 8.04 -7.88 4.62
C ALA A 166 8.53 -6.86 5.67
N GLY A 167 7.82 -6.72 6.79
CA GLY A 167 8.08 -5.74 7.83
C GLY A 167 7.35 -4.41 7.60
N PRO A 168 7.28 -3.56 8.63
CA PRO A 168 6.51 -2.33 8.56
C PRO A 168 7.15 -1.36 7.54
N VAL A 169 6.37 -0.95 6.55
CA VAL A 169 6.70 0.11 5.60
C VAL A 169 5.42 0.90 5.36
N GLU A 170 5.46 2.19 5.64
CA GLU A 170 4.35 3.09 5.36
C GLU A 170 4.40 3.66 3.95
N TRP A 171 3.30 4.28 3.49
CA TRP A 171 3.23 4.88 2.15
C TRP A 171 3.75 6.33 2.08
N ARG A 172 4.02 6.98 3.21
CA ARG A 172 4.44 8.38 3.30
C ARG A 172 3.47 9.33 2.61
N VAL A 173 2.20 9.14 2.88
CA VAL A 173 1.13 9.91 2.25
C VAL A 173 1.20 11.37 2.69
N ASP A 174 1.35 11.61 3.98
CA ASP A 174 1.45 12.94 4.56
C ASP A 174 2.71 13.71 4.12
N GLU A 175 3.89 13.05 4.09
CA GLU A 175 5.11 13.71 3.60
C GLU A 175 5.05 13.99 2.09
N THR A 176 4.34 13.18 1.34
CA THR A 176 4.13 13.40 -0.10
C THR A 176 3.28 14.64 -0.30
N ILE A 177 2.15 14.76 0.41
CA ILE A 177 1.25 15.92 0.31
C ILE A 177 1.90 17.18 0.88
N ASP A 178 2.65 17.06 1.99
CA ASP A 178 3.38 18.15 2.62
C ASP A 178 4.41 18.84 1.70
N LYS A 179 4.90 18.11 0.69
CA LYS A 179 5.88 18.60 -0.30
C LYS A 179 5.24 19.05 -1.62
N ALA A 180 3.95 18.79 -1.79
CA ALA A 180 3.22 19.11 -3.00
C ALA A 180 2.64 20.52 -2.95
N ASP A 181 2.35 21.10 -4.13
CA ASP A 181 1.70 22.41 -4.23
C ASP A 181 0.18 22.32 -3.99
N LEU A 182 -0.45 21.20 -4.36
CA LEU A 182 -1.85 20.94 -4.08
C LEU A 182 -2.02 20.41 -2.65
N ALA A 183 -2.70 21.18 -1.81
CA ALA A 183 -3.09 20.75 -0.48
C ALA A 183 -4.38 19.92 -0.54
N SER A 184 -4.41 18.75 0.08
CA SER A 184 -5.58 17.84 0.09
C SER A 184 -5.83 17.29 1.49
N ILE A 185 -7.08 16.95 1.78
CA ILE A 185 -7.47 16.17 2.96
C ILE A 185 -7.33 14.68 2.61
N VAL A 186 -6.85 13.87 3.54
CA VAL A 186 -6.91 12.42 3.42
C VAL A 186 -7.77 11.85 4.53
N VAL A 187 -8.68 10.97 4.16
CA VAL A 187 -9.50 10.16 5.08
C VAL A 187 -9.12 8.70 4.87
N ALA A 188 -8.52 8.09 5.87
CA ALA A 188 -7.97 6.75 5.76
C ALA A 188 -8.66 5.78 6.73
N ILE A 189 -9.02 4.61 6.23
CA ILE A 189 -9.82 3.61 6.95
C ILE A 189 -8.95 2.40 7.22
N ASP A 190 -8.79 2.01 8.49
CA ASP A 190 -8.10 0.78 8.83
C ASP A 190 -8.86 -0.44 8.31
N HIS A 191 -8.15 -1.40 7.76
CA HIS A 191 -8.73 -2.73 7.51
C HIS A 191 -8.90 -3.53 8.81
N ALA A 192 -9.64 -4.63 8.76
CA ALA A 192 -9.72 -5.59 9.84
C ALA A 192 -8.32 -6.13 10.20
N GLN A 193 -8.04 -6.32 11.50
CA GLN A 193 -6.77 -6.91 11.94
C GLN A 193 -6.61 -8.36 11.49
N ASP A 194 -7.72 -9.07 11.38
CA ASP A 194 -7.79 -10.41 10.81
C ASP A 194 -7.77 -10.32 9.28
N TYR A 195 -6.84 -11.02 8.66
CA TYR A 195 -6.64 -11.00 7.21
C TYR A 195 -7.80 -11.65 6.44
N ASP A 196 -8.36 -12.76 6.94
CA ASP A 196 -9.49 -13.42 6.30
C ASP A 196 -10.71 -12.48 6.29
N ARG A 197 -10.87 -11.72 7.38
CA ARG A 197 -11.91 -10.71 7.46
C ARG A 197 -11.65 -9.51 6.54
N ARG A 198 -10.41 -9.07 6.39
CA ARG A 198 -10.05 -8.06 5.41
C ARG A 198 -10.39 -8.51 3.99
N GLU A 199 -10.07 -9.75 3.64
CA GLU A 199 -10.42 -10.31 2.34
C GLU A 199 -11.93 -10.33 2.14
N GLN A 200 -12.70 -10.77 3.13
CA GLN A 200 -14.16 -10.77 3.08
C GLN A 200 -14.74 -9.35 2.90
N GLU A 201 -14.20 -8.35 3.62
CA GLU A 201 -14.64 -6.96 3.55
C GLU A 201 -14.20 -6.24 2.26
N TYR A 202 -13.22 -6.78 1.54
CA TYR A 202 -12.66 -6.19 0.32
C TYR A 202 -12.99 -6.98 -0.96
N MET A 203 -13.93 -7.91 -0.88
CA MET A 203 -14.46 -8.64 -2.03
C MET A 203 -15.96 -8.35 -2.21
N ILE A 204 -16.39 -8.19 -3.46
CA ILE A 204 -17.80 -7.96 -3.82
C ILE A 204 -18.48 -9.25 -4.26
N HIS A 205 -17.76 -10.13 -4.92
CA HIS A 205 -18.30 -11.40 -5.39
C HIS A 205 -17.74 -12.57 -4.58
N PRO A 206 -18.53 -13.65 -4.40
CA PRO A 206 -18.05 -14.82 -3.68
C PRO A 206 -16.98 -15.57 -4.49
N THR A 207 -16.04 -16.15 -3.77
CA THR A 207 -15.04 -17.09 -4.30
C THR A 207 -15.17 -18.45 -3.61
N ALA A 208 -14.31 -19.41 -3.97
CA ALA A 208 -14.28 -20.70 -3.27
C ALA A 208 -13.90 -20.57 -1.76
N GLU A 209 -13.17 -19.52 -1.42
CA GLU A 209 -12.64 -19.28 -0.06
C GLU A 209 -13.47 -18.22 0.68
N ILE A 210 -14.07 -17.26 -0.04
CA ILE A 210 -14.87 -16.16 0.52
C ILE A 210 -16.34 -16.35 0.12
N ILE A 211 -17.12 -17.00 1.00
CA ILE A 211 -18.52 -17.36 0.71
C ILE A 211 -19.47 -16.16 0.90
N ASP A 212 -19.17 -15.27 1.88
CA ASP A 212 -19.98 -14.09 2.22
C ASP A 212 -19.16 -12.79 2.06
N PRO A 213 -18.97 -12.31 0.82
CA PRO A 213 -18.25 -11.07 0.57
C PRO A 213 -19.03 -9.85 1.07
N ARG A 214 -18.35 -8.89 1.68
CA ARG A 214 -18.94 -7.70 2.29
C ARG A 214 -18.45 -6.39 1.67
N GLY A 215 -17.74 -6.43 0.54
CA GLY A 215 -17.15 -5.27 -0.08
C GLY A 215 -18.16 -4.23 -0.56
N GLN A 216 -19.35 -4.67 -1.00
CA GLN A 216 -20.42 -3.73 -1.34
C GLN A 216 -20.91 -2.96 -0.10
N ALA A 217 -21.16 -3.64 1.02
CA ALA A 217 -21.54 -3.00 2.28
C ALA A 217 -20.46 -2.02 2.78
N TYR A 218 -19.19 -2.38 2.60
CA TYR A 218 -18.07 -1.50 2.92
C TYR A 218 -18.08 -0.20 2.09
N LEU A 219 -18.30 -0.28 0.78
CA LEU A 219 -18.39 0.91 -0.08
C LEU A 219 -19.65 1.73 0.22
N GLU A 220 -20.79 1.09 0.49
CA GLU A 220 -22.03 1.76 0.92
C GLU A 220 -21.82 2.57 2.19
N ASP A 221 -21.11 2.03 3.18
CA ASP A 221 -20.75 2.73 4.41
C ASP A 221 -19.83 3.93 4.16
N ILE A 222 -18.86 3.80 3.24
CA ILE A 222 -18.01 4.94 2.87
C ILE A 222 -18.83 6.06 2.24
N VAL A 223 -19.68 5.72 1.29
CA VAL A 223 -20.46 6.72 0.50
C VAL A 223 -21.59 7.33 1.32
N ASN A 224 -22.32 6.52 2.09
CA ASN A 224 -23.56 6.93 2.74
C ASN A 224 -23.37 7.32 4.21
N THR A 225 -22.25 6.93 4.87
CA THR A 225 -22.01 7.20 6.29
C THR A 225 -20.75 8.04 6.51
N LEU A 226 -19.57 7.55 6.09
CA LEU A 226 -18.31 8.22 6.36
C LEU A 226 -18.17 9.54 5.58
N LYS A 227 -18.39 9.51 4.26
CA LYS A 227 -18.26 10.71 3.42
C LYS A 227 -19.19 11.84 3.86
N PRO A 228 -20.50 11.62 4.11
CA PRO A 228 -21.38 12.67 4.63
C PRO A 228 -20.95 13.21 5.99
N TYR A 229 -20.40 12.35 6.86
CA TYR A 229 -19.84 12.79 8.13
C TYR A 229 -18.64 13.72 7.91
N VAL A 230 -17.70 13.35 7.04
CA VAL A 230 -16.51 14.15 6.73
C VAL A 230 -16.93 15.49 6.08
N ASP A 231 -17.80 15.46 5.09
CA ASP A 231 -18.27 16.66 4.39
C ASP A 231 -19.02 17.65 5.29
N LYS A 232 -19.60 17.16 6.39
CA LYS A 232 -20.27 17.99 7.39
C LYS A 232 -19.30 18.66 8.35
N HIS A 233 -18.18 18.00 8.68
CA HIS A 233 -17.30 18.45 9.76
C HIS A 233 -16.01 19.09 9.26
N TYR A 234 -15.67 18.90 7.97
CA TYR A 234 -14.46 19.42 7.35
C TYR A 234 -14.76 20.18 6.04
N ARG A 235 -13.86 21.06 5.67
CA ARG A 235 -13.98 21.87 4.45
C ARG A 235 -13.52 21.05 3.23
N THR A 236 -14.35 20.14 2.80
CA THR A 236 -14.15 19.27 1.66
C THR A 236 -14.79 19.83 0.41
N SER A 237 -14.13 19.73 -0.73
CA SER A 237 -14.76 19.96 -2.03
C SER A 237 -15.88 18.95 -2.27
N LYS A 238 -16.96 19.40 -2.88
CA LYS A 238 -18.08 18.55 -3.29
C LYS A 238 -18.03 18.16 -4.75
N ASP A 239 -17.00 18.62 -5.46
CA ASP A 239 -16.76 18.22 -6.83
C ASP A 239 -16.23 16.77 -6.86
N PRO A 240 -16.92 15.84 -7.54
CA PRO A 240 -16.44 14.48 -7.69
C PRO A 240 -15.02 14.40 -8.28
N GLN A 241 -14.65 15.35 -9.16
CA GLN A 241 -13.31 15.42 -9.74
C GLN A 241 -12.22 15.66 -8.68
N LEU A 242 -12.57 16.28 -7.56
CA LEU A 242 -11.71 16.56 -6.43
C LEU A 242 -11.92 15.56 -5.27
N THR A 243 -12.58 14.43 -5.55
CA THR A 243 -12.77 13.32 -4.62
C THR A 243 -12.18 12.05 -5.20
N ALA A 244 -11.13 11.53 -4.58
CA ALA A 244 -10.46 10.31 -5.03
C ALA A 244 -10.70 9.13 -4.10
N MET A 245 -10.71 7.91 -4.66
CA MET A 245 -10.60 6.64 -3.92
C MET A 245 -9.28 5.98 -4.30
N VAL A 246 -8.46 5.63 -3.30
CA VAL A 246 -7.10 5.09 -3.53
C VAL A 246 -6.84 3.86 -2.67
N GLY A 247 -6.19 2.86 -3.26
CA GLY A 247 -5.77 1.67 -2.53
C GLY A 247 -4.81 0.78 -3.31
N SER A 248 -4.28 -0.24 -2.64
CA SER A 248 -3.41 -1.23 -3.25
C SER A 248 -3.88 -2.66 -3.03
N SER A 249 -3.46 -3.57 -3.89
CA SER A 249 -3.80 -4.99 -3.78
C SER A 249 -5.34 -5.18 -3.76
N LEU A 250 -5.90 -5.79 -2.73
CA LEU A 250 -7.36 -5.82 -2.50
C LEU A 250 -7.96 -4.41 -2.37
N GLY A 251 -7.25 -3.46 -1.72
CA GLY A 251 -7.67 -2.05 -1.68
C GLY A 251 -7.67 -1.39 -3.06
N GLY A 252 -6.75 -1.78 -3.96
CA GLY A 252 -6.74 -1.36 -5.37
C GLY A 252 -7.95 -1.91 -6.14
N LEU A 253 -8.31 -3.17 -5.89
CA LEU A 253 -9.53 -3.77 -6.43
C LEU A 253 -10.77 -3.03 -5.91
N MET A 254 -10.85 -2.73 -4.60
CA MET A 254 -11.96 -1.97 -4.02
C MET A 254 -12.04 -0.53 -4.56
N ALA A 255 -10.90 0.13 -4.80
CA ALA A 255 -10.88 1.44 -5.46
C ALA A 255 -11.45 1.35 -6.89
N THR A 256 -11.11 0.29 -7.64
CA THR A 256 -11.68 0.03 -8.96
C THR A 256 -13.20 -0.15 -8.88
N TYR A 257 -13.70 -0.95 -7.93
CA TYR A 257 -15.14 -1.10 -7.70
C TYR A 257 -15.83 0.20 -7.30
N ALA A 258 -15.19 1.01 -6.45
CA ALA A 258 -15.73 2.32 -6.07
C ALA A 258 -15.93 3.22 -7.31
N GLY A 259 -14.96 3.22 -8.24
CA GLY A 259 -15.09 3.93 -9.50
C GLY A 259 -16.20 3.43 -10.38
N LEU A 260 -16.42 2.11 -10.43
CA LEU A 260 -17.51 1.50 -11.23
C LEU A 260 -18.89 1.76 -10.64
N LEU A 261 -19.04 1.66 -9.32
CA LEU A 261 -20.33 1.71 -8.66
C LEU A 261 -20.78 3.12 -8.31
N TYR A 262 -19.83 4.03 -8.03
CA TYR A 262 -20.10 5.39 -7.56
C TYR A 262 -19.32 6.48 -8.34
N PRO A 263 -19.42 6.52 -9.68
CA PRO A 263 -18.70 7.52 -10.49
C PRO A 263 -19.11 8.96 -10.17
N GLU A 264 -20.35 9.17 -9.68
CA GLU A 264 -20.86 10.47 -9.23
C GLU A 264 -20.21 10.94 -7.90
N THR A 265 -19.54 10.04 -7.18
CA THR A 265 -18.88 10.34 -5.91
C THR A 265 -17.36 10.44 -6.07
N PHE A 266 -16.78 9.49 -6.81
CA PHE A 266 -15.33 9.38 -7.00
C PHE A 266 -14.97 9.66 -8.46
N GLY A 267 -14.58 10.89 -8.75
CA GLY A 267 -14.14 11.29 -10.08
C GLY A 267 -12.70 10.91 -10.38
N THR A 268 -11.93 10.50 -9.36
CA THR A 268 -10.56 9.99 -9.55
C THR A 268 -10.35 8.69 -8.78
N ILE A 269 -9.74 7.71 -9.44
CA ILE A 269 -9.43 6.39 -8.87
C ILE A 269 -7.92 6.15 -8.96
N GLY A 270 -7.30 5.88 -7.80
CA GLY A 270 -5.92 5.40 -7.70
C GLY A 270 -5.90 3.90 -7.36
N SER A 271 -5.69 3.07 -8.35
CA SER A 271 -5.71 1.61 -8.20
C SER A 271 -4.31 1.03 -8.39
N PHE A 272 -3.65 0.65 -7.29
CA PHE A 272 -2.27 0.18 -7.30
C PHE A 272 -2.19 -1.32 -7.14
N SER A 273 -1.55 -2.00 -8.08
CA SER A 273 -1.39 -3.46 -8.09
C SER A 273 -2.68 -4.21 -7.71
N PRO A 274 -3.84 -3.87 -8.33
CA PRO A 274 -5.13 -4.42 -7.91
C PRO A 274 -5.16 -5.93 -8.04
N SER A 275 -5.77 -6.60 -7.04
CA SER A 275 -5.91 -8.06 -7.02
C SER A 275 -7.01 -8.57 -7.96
N ILE A 276 -6.96 -8.19 -9.24
CA ILE A 276 -7.96 -8.53 -10.27
C ILE A 276 -8.12 -10.05 -10.41
N TRP A 277 -7.02 -10.78 -10.29
CA TRP A 277 -6.99 -12.23 -10.39
C TRP A 277 -7.91 -12.98 -9.39
N LEU A 278 -8.29 -12.31 -8.28
CA LEU A 278 -9.23 -12.89 -7.31
C LEU A 278 -10.69 -12.82 -7.76
N ASP A 279 -11.02 -11.89 -8.64
CA ASP A 279 -12.42 -11.59 -9.03
C ASP A 279 -12.55 -11.32 -10.53
N ASN A 280 -11.73 -11.98 -11.34
CA ASN A 280 -11.52 -11.70 -12.76
C ASN A 280 -12.85 -11.65 -13.55
N GLU A 281 -13.52 -12.81 -13.74
CA GLU A 281 -14.76 -12.89 -14.54
C GLU A 281 -15.88 -11.98 -14.00
N PRO A 282 -16.20 -11.96 -12.70
CA PRO A 282 -17.22 -11.06 -12.15
C PRO A 282 -16.90 -9.58 -12.33
N LEU A 283 -15.61 -9.19 -12.19
CA LEU A 283 -15.20 -7.80 -12.41
C LEU A 283 -15.44 -7.36 -13.85
N TYR A 284 -15.08 -8.19 -14.85
CA TYR A 284 -15.33 -7.87 -16.26
C TYR A 284 -16.82 -7.75 -16.54
N ALA A 285 -17.62 -8.70 -16.06
CA ALA A 285 -19.08 -8.69 -16.25
C ALA A 285 -19.73 -7.45 -15.63
N LEU A 286 -19.32 -7.08 -14.41
CA LEU A 286 -19.81 -5.87 -13.75
C LEU A 286 -19.39 -4.60 -14.52
N THR A 287 -18.13 -4.56 -14.98
CA THR A 287 -17.60 -3.45 -15.78
C THR A 287 -18.43 -3.23 -17.04
N ASP A 288 -18.66 -4.28 -17.83
CA ASP A 288 -19.46 -4.21 -19.05
C ASP A 288 -20.88 -3.75 -18.77
N LEU A 289 -21.50 -4.27 -17.71
CA LEU A 289 -22.83 -3.86 -17.29
C LEU A 289 -22.90 -2.38 -16.94
N GLN A 290 -22.02 -1.92 -16.05
CA GLN A 290 -22.02 -0.53 -15.57
C GLN A 290 -21.74 0.45 -16.71
N TYR A 291 -20.75 0.19 -17.56
CA TYR A 291 -20.42 1.08 -18.68
C TYR A 291 -21.51 1.08 -19.76
N SER A 292 -22.20 -0.03 -19.98
CA SER A 292 -23.33 -0.06 -20.93
C SER A 292 -24.52 0.76 -20.43
N MET A 293 -24.77 0.76 -19.12
CA MET A 293 -25.94 1.44 -18.53
C MET A 293 -25.69 2.92 -18.21
N ARG A 294 -24.46 3.29 -17.88
CA ARG A 294 -24.11 4.59 -17.25
C ARG A 294 -22.95 5.30 -17.97
N LYS A 295 -22.78 5.09 -19.26
CA LYS A 295 -21.63 5.59 -20.04
C LYS A 295 -21.34 7.08 -19.82
N ASP A 296 -22.37 7.90 -19.67
CA ASP A 296 -22.22 9.34 -19.53
C ASP A 296 -21.70 9.75 -18.14
N ASP A 297 -21.90 8.93 -17.13
CA ASP A 297 -21.46 9.21 -15.76
C ASP A 297 -19.92 9.13 -15.62
N TYR A 298 -19.26 8.39 -16.52
CA TYR A 298 -17.81 8.20 -16.51
C TYR A 298 -17.01 9.21 -17.35
N LYS A 299 -17.66 10.12 -18.10
CA LYS A 299 -16.98 11.03 -19.05
C LYS A 299 -15.86 11.87 -18.45
N ASN A 300 -16.01 12.23 -17.19
CA ASN A 300 -15.03 13.06 -16.50
C ASN A 300 -14.24 12.27 -15.45
N GLN A 301 -14.48 10.96 -15.32
CA GLN A 301 -13.77 10.15 -14.35
C GLN A 301 -12.37 9.81 -14.87
N GLU A 302 -11.41 9.79 -13.97
CA GLU A 302 -10.01 9.45 -14.22
C GLU A 302 -9.62 8.21 -13.42
N ILE A 303 -9.04 7.21 -14.09
CA ILE A 303 -8.52 6.01 -13.43
C ILE A 303 -7.00 5.95 -13.65
N TYR A 304 -6.27 5.98 -12.57
CA TYR A 304 -4.83 5.80 -12.55
C TYR A 304 -4.49 4.40 -12.04
N PHE A 305 -4.01 3.54 -12.93
CA PHE A 305 -3.50 2.23 -12.60
C PHE A 305 -1.99 2.24 -12.45
N TYR A 306 -1.50 1.54 -11.44
CA TYR A 306 -0.10 1.24 -11.25
C TYR A 306 0.11 -0.25 -10.98
N ILE A 307 1.20 -0.83 -11.50
CA ILE A 307 1.67 -2.17 -11.14
C ILE A 307 3.18 -2.30 -11.35
N GLY A 308 3.85 -3.09 -10.52
CA GLY A 308 5.25 -3.46 -10.71
C GLY A 308 5.41 -4.56 -11.77
N GLU A 309 6.43 -4.43 -12.63
CA GLU A 309 6.65 -5.41 -13.72
C GLU A 309 7.13 -6.79 -13.20
N LYS A 310 7.58 -6.85 -11.92
CA LYS A 310 8.01 -8.09 -11.27
C LYS A 310 6.93 -8.69 -10.33
N GLU A 311 5.67 -8.34 -10.50
CA GLU A 311 4.57 -8.85 -9.68
C GLU A 311 4.02 -10.20 -10.16
N ASN A 312 4.44 -10.69 -11.32
CA ASN A 312 4.14 -12.05 -11.73
C ASN A 312 4.87 -13.04 -10.82
N ARG A 313 4.12 -13.95 -10.18
CA ARG A 313 4.72 -14.96 -9.30
C ARG A 313 5.13 -16.18 -10.11
N VAL A 314 6.42 -16.42 -10.20
CA VAL A 314 7.01 -17.58 -10.89
C VAL A 314 6.59 -18.93 -10.24
N THR A 315 6.34 -18.94 -8.93
CA THR A 315 5.99 -20.13 -8.17
C THR A 315 4.49 -20.46 -8.13
N SER A 316 3.65 -19.53 -8.52
CA SER A 316 2.21 -19.74 -8.71
C SER A 316 1.88 -19.18 -10.08
N SER A 317 1.05 -19.81 -10.87
CA SER A 317 0.60 -19.33 -12.20
C SER A 317 -0.06 -17.95 -12.21
N LEU A 318 0.15 -17.13 -11.18
CA LEU A 318 -0.41 -15.79 -11.05
C LEU A 318 0.32 -14.81 -11.99
N GLN A 319 -0.44 -14.24 -12.91
CA GLN A 319 0.02 -13.31 -13.93
C GLN A 319 -0.48 -11.89 -13.64
N MET A 320 -0.30 -11.40 -12.41
CA MET A 320 -0.91 -10.15 -11.93
C MET A 320 -0.67 -8.96 -12.85
N PHE A 321 0.53 -8.84 -13.41
CA PHE A 321 0.87 -7.79 -14.36
C PHE A 321 0.10 -7.95 -15.68
N GLN A 322 -0.03 -9.17 -16.18
CA GLN A 322 -0.77 -9.45 -17.41
C GLN A 322 -2.27 -9.29 -17.21
N ASP A 323 -2.80 -9.77 -16.08
CA ASP A 323 -4.23 -9.65 -15.75
C ASP A 323 -4.68 -8.19 -15.72
N LEU A 324 -3.88 -7.30 -15.12
CA LEU A 324 -4.18 -5.86 -15.14
C LEU A 324 -4.09 -5.27 -16.54
N LYS A 325 -3.09 -5.64 -17.34
CA LYS A 325 -2.98 -5.16 -18.73
C LYS A 325 -4.17 -5.59 -19.58
N ASP A 326 -4.60 -6.83 -19.43
CA ASP A 326 -5.76 -7.36 -20.16
C ASP A 326 -7.05 -6.64 -19.75
N TYR A 327 -7.22 -6.38 -18.45
CA TYR A 327 -8.34 -5.58 -17.95
C TYR A 327 -8.32 -4.15 -18.50
N ILE A 328 -7.17 -3.47 -18.47
CA ILE A 328 -7.03 -2.11 -19.04
C ILE A 328 -7.34 -2.12 -20.55
N GLN A 329 -6.83 -3.10 -21.29
CA GLN A 329 -7.11 -3.22 -22.72
C GLN A 329 -8.62 -3.40 -22.97
N HIS A 330 -9.29 -4.23 -22.16
CA HIS A 330 -10.73 -4.44 -22.25
C HIS A 330 -11.50 -3.13 -22.03
N ILE A 331 -11.25 -2.44 -20.92
CA ILE A 331 -12.00 -1.23 -20.56
C ILE A 331 -11.69 -0.05 -21.50
N THR A 332 -10.49 0.04 -22.07
CA THR A 332 -10.12 1.13 -23.00
C THR A 332 -11.05 1.23 -24.20
N SER A 333 -11.68 0.12 -24.60
CA SER A 333 -12.60 0.11 -25.74
C SER A 333 -14.02 0.61 -25.42
N ILE A 334 -14.40 0.63 -24.15
CA ILE A 334 -15.79 0.90 -23.71
C ILE A 334 -15.88 2.11 -22.78
N TYR A 335 -14.82 2.42 -22.03
CA TYR A 335 -14.80 3.49 -21.05
C TYR A 335 -14.78 4.88 -21.71
N SER A 336 -15.57 5.80 -21.16
CA SER A 336 -15.71 7.15 -21.70
C SER A 336 -14.82 8.20 -21.00
N GLY A 337 -14.25 7.86 -19.84
CA GLY A 337 -13.33 8.69 -19.09
C GLY A 337 -11.87 8.53 -19.52
N GLU A 338 -10.95 8.91 -18.67
CA GLU A 338 -9.51 8.82 -18.92
C GLU A 338 -8.86 7.68 -18.13
N ILE A 339 -7.97 6.94 -18.78
CA ILE A 339 -7.19 5.87 -18.15
C ILE A 339 -5.72 6.22 -18.27
N THR A 340 -5.02 6.23 -17.14
CA THR A 340 -3.58 6.36 -17.05
C THR A 340 -2.99 5.07 -16.49
N PHE A 341 -1.93 4.56 -17.12
CA PHE A 341 -1.28 3.33 -16.69
C PHE A 341 0.21 3.54 -16.52
N HIS A 342 0.70 3.31 -15.31
CA HIS A 342 2.11 3.41 -14.95
C HIS A 342 2.67 2.09 -14.46
N THR A 343 3.94 1.82 -14.76
CA THR A 343 4.66 0.64 -14.29
C THR A 343 6.01 1.03 -13.69
N HIS A 344 6.56 0.15 -12.87
CA HIS A 344 7.94 0.26 -12.40
C HIS A 344 8.72 -1.01 -12.78
N PRO A 345 9.85 -0.92 -13.52
CA PRO A 345 10.57 -2.09 -14.04
C PRO A 345 11.06 -3.08 -12.95
N SER A 346 11.40 -2.56 -11.76
CA SER A 346 11.81 -3.36 -10.60
C SER A 346 10.67 -3.53 -9.59
N GLY A 347 9.45 -3.06 -9.92
CA GLY A 347 8.32 -3.02 -9.01
C GLY A 347 7.85 -4.42 -8.62
N LYS A 348 7.62 -4.61 -7.32
CA LYS A 348 7.10 -5.81 -6.69
C LYS A 348 5.82 -5.49 -5.93
N HIS A 349 5.06 -6.52 -5.57
CA HIS A 349 3.85 -6.41 -4.77
C HIS A 349 4.17 -6.09 -3.30
N SER A 350 4.55 -4.85 -3.02
CA SER A 350 4.96 -4.42 -1.67
C SER A 350 4.66 -2.95 -1.39
N ALA A 351 4.53 -2.62 -0.11
CA ALA A 351 4.27 -1.26 0.38
C ALA A 351 5.34 -0.25 -0.07
N HIS A 352 6.60 -0.68 -0.21
CA HIS A 352 7.68 0.17 -0.71
C HIS A 352 7.38 0.71 -2.12
N TYR A 353 6.90 -0.14 -3.03
CA TYR A 353 6.54 0.29 -4.38
C TYR A 353 5.19 1.03 -4.43
N TRP A 354 4.28 0.78 -3.49
CA TRP A 354 3.05 1.58 -3.38
C TRP A 354 3.30 2.98 -2.81
N GLN A 355 4.32 3.14 -1.97
CA GLN A 355 4.84 4.46 -1.58
C GLN A 355 5.29 5.26 -2.82
N TYR A 356 6.07 4.63 -3.71
CA TYR A 356 6.45 5.22 -5.00
C TYR A 356 5.21 5.53 -5.86
N ALA A 357 4.30 4.55 -6.01
CA ALA A 357 3.10 4.70 -6.81
C ALA A 357 2.20 5.84 -6.32
N PHE A 358 2.07 6.02 -5.00
CA PHE A 358 1.30 7.12 -4.43
C PHE A 358 1.92 8.47 -4.77
N LYS A 359 3.23 8.59 -4.68
CA LYS A 359 3.94 9.83 -5.03
C LYS A 359 3.72 10.21 -6.51
N GLU A 360 3.82 9.24 -7.42
CA GLU A 360 3.59 9.47 -8.86
C GLU A 360 2.11 9.81 -9.13
N PHE A 361 1.18 9.09 -8.51
CA PHE A 361 -0.25 9.35 -8.59
C PHE A 361 -0.60 10.75 -8.09
N TYR A 362 -0.05 11.16 -6.93
CA TYR A 362 -0.36 12.47 -6.36
C TYR A 362 0.19 13.61 -7.21
N GLY A 363 1.39 13.42 -7.81
CA GLY A 363 1.95 14.36 -8.80
C GLY A 363 1.05 14.49 -10.02
N TYR A 364 0.59 13.37 -10.58
CA TYR A 364 -0.37 13.33 -11.69
C TYR A 364 -1.68 14.06 -11.34
N TRP A 365 -2.25 13.77 -10.16
CA TRP A 365 -3.49 14.39 -9.71
C TRP A 365 -3.35 15.89 -9.51
N GLN A 366 -2.23 16.33 -8.93
CA GLN A 366 -1.88 17.73 -8.74
C GLN A 366 -1.83 18.48 -10.07
N GLU A 367 -1.11 17.99 -11.07
CA GLU A 367 -0.99 18.63 -12.38
C GLU A 367 -2.34 18.87 -13.05
N ARG A 368 -3.30 17.99 -12.84
CA ARG A 368 -4.63 18.07 -13.46
C ARG A 368 -5.59 19.00 -12.75
N HIS A 369 -5.43 19.17 -11.46
CA HIS A 369 -6.40 19.88 -10.63
C HIS A 369 -5.87 21.22 -10.07
N PHE A 370 -4.56 21.38 -9.89
CA PHE A 370 -3.98 22.63 -9.38
C PHE A 370 -4.18 23.80 -10.35
N SER A 371 -4.07 23.57 -11.64
CA SER A 371 -4.25 24.63 -12.65
C SER A 371 -5.71 25.06 -12.87
N LYS A 372 -6.67 24.42 -12.18
CA LYS A 372 -8.11 24.76 -12.25
C LYS A 372 -8.59 25.61 -11.07
N GLN A 373 -7.71 25.89 -10.10
CA GLN A 373 -7.94 26.82 -8.98
C GLN A 373 -7.33 28.18 -9.27
#